data_a54a821dfcb2e80f7c0343b9f1095e1c
#
_entry.id   a54a821dfcb2e80f7c0343b9f1095e1c
#
_cell.length_a   1.000
_cell.length_b   1.000
_cell.length_c   1.000
_cell.angle_alpha   90.00
_cell.angle_beta   90.00
_cell.angle_gamma   90.00
#
_symmetry.space_group_name_H-M   'P 1'
#
loop_
_entity.id
_entity.type
_entity.pdbx_description
1 polymer ?
#
loop_
_entity_poly.entity_id
_entity_poly.type
_entity_poly.pdbx_seq_one_letter_code
_entity_poly.pdbx_strand_id
1 'polypeptide(L)'
;MKNEKISRRSFLKASAVASALGVMAAAPAAHAAGADEAAAQIEEENCLLKKPKYIFLFIGDGMGTAQIQSARFYKGTVDNNGAVTEADLSFTSFPHVGSVTTYDSTSFCPDSASTATSIATGHKTESGVINMCPWTRDVPYETIAEKLHAQKGYKVGVVSTVNIDHATPAAFYAHQKTRKNYYEIGVELANSGFEYFAGGEFQKVQGDGTGPDNHVVAASAGYNVVTTQADAAALTAGAGKTLIIAQNLADGKAMNYAMDAAGGEWQLTDYVKKGIELLDNRKGFFLMTESGKIDWACHANDAAASIHDVLEMSNAVQAAVDFYNAHPNETLILVTADHETGGLAIGYKTTNYDTFLTNLTHQKMSYAKFDTDYVQNYIANKTPFETAMQDVKAAFGLTLPTDPDAANAGKLLLTDYEVQNLRTAYERTLQVGSSSQSKMSQQDYELYGTYIPFSMAVCHTINHKSGMDHTTYAHTGAMVNLYAMGVGAEKFGGVYDNTEVFHKLAELTSVQ
;
A
#
# COMPACT_ATOMS: atom_id res chain seq x y z
N MET A 1 -26.90 25.14 39.75
CA MET A 1 -26.03 24.13 40.36
C MET A 1 -24.57 24.51 40.07
N LYS A 2 -23.81 24.79 41.15
CA LYS A 2 -22.42 25.30 41.02
C LYS A 2 -21.47 24.15 40.67
N ASN A 3 -20.72 24.28 39.62
CA ASN A 3 -19.60 23.40 39.25
C ASN A 3 -18.41 23.71 40.18
N GLU A 4 -18.12 22.86 41.12
CA GLU A 4 -16.87 22.90 41.88
C GLU A 4 -15.75 22.24 41.08
N LYS A 5 -14.75 23.03 40.74
CA LYS A 5 -13.50 22.54 40.10
C LYS A 5 -12.62 21.92 41.21
N ILE A 6 -12.41 20.61 41.15
CA ILE A 6 -11.45 19.92 42.03
C ILE A 6 -10.03 20.38 41.66
N SER A 7 -9.30 20.96 42.62
CA SER A 7 -7.96 21.48 42.41
C SER A 7 -6.92 20.34 42.49
N ARG A 8 -5.83 20.46 41.70
CA ARG A 8 -4.70 19.52 41.72
C ARG A 8 -4.07 19.28 43.10
N ARG A 9 -4.25 20.21 44.07
CA ARG A 9 -3.79 20.08 45.44
C ARG A 9 -4.62 19.10 46.27
N SER A 10 -5.89 18.87 45.94
CA SER A 10 -6.78 17.92 46.65
C SER A 10 -6.47 16.47 46.24
N PHE A 11 -6.00 16.24 45.03
CA PHE A 11 -5.61 14.92 44.56
C PHE A 11 -4.33 14.39 45.25
N LEU A 12 -3.34 15.27 45.46
CA LEU A 12 -2.08 14.91 46.11
C LEU A 12 -2.22 14.68 47.64
N LYS A 13 -3.26 15.22 48.29
CA LYS A 13 -3.51 14.96 49.71
C LYS A 13 -4.25 13.64 49.97
N ALA A 14 -5.01 13.12 49.01
CA ALA A 14 -5.67 11.82 49.12
C ALA A 14 -4.69 10.64 49.02
N SER A 15 -3.60 10.81 48.25
CA SER A 15 -2.56 9.79 48.08
C SER A 15 -1.61 9.64 49.26
N ALA A 16 -1.50 10.67 50.13
CA ALA A 16 -0.61 10.66 51.31
C ALA A 16 -1.24 10.08 52.60
N VAL A 17 -2.57 9.88 52.64
CA VAL A 17 -3.26 9.33 53.80
C VAL A 17 -3.44 7.80 53.72
N ALA A 18 -3.32 7.21 52.55
CA ALA A 18 -3.40 5.75 52.35
C ALA A 18 -2.14 4.98 52.77
N SER A 19 -1.01 5.66 52.98
CA SER A 19 0.28 5.04 53.32
C SER A 19 0.61 4.98 54.83
N ALA A 20 -0.28 5.43 55.74
CA ALA A 20 0.02 5.50 57.19
C ALA A 20 -0.79 4.56 58.10
N LEU A 21 -1.64 3.68 57.58
CA LEU A 21 -2.51 2.80 58.39
C LEU A 21 -2.41 1.30 58.04
N GLY A 22 -1.30 0.84 57.54
CA GLY A 22 -1.13 -0.56 57.10
C GLY A 22 0.11 -1.27 57.62
N VAL A 23 0.45 -1.07 58.91
CA VAL A 23 1.48 -1.91 59.54
C VAL A 23 0.87 -2.61 60.73
N MET A 24 0.23 -3.74 60.51
CA MET A 24 0.23 -4.95 61.33
C MET A 24 -0.59 -6.06 60.68
N ALA A 25 0.09 -7.20 60.52
CA ALA A 25 -0.43 -8.52 60.15
C ALA A 25 -0.69 -8.78 58.67
N ALA A 26 0.36 -9.22 57.92
CA ALA A 26 0.29 -10.32 56.95
C ALA A 26 1.67 -10.59 56.35
N ALA A 27 2.43 -11.48 56.87
CA ALA A 27 3.75 -11.88 56.37
C ALA A 27 3.77 -13.10 55.44
N PRO A 28 2.70 -13.58 54.77
CA PRO A 28 2.86 -14.41 53.60
C PRO A 28 2.40 -13.81 52.27
N ALA A 29 1.60 -12.73 52.26
CA ALA A 29 1.07 -12.20 50.97
C ALA A 29 2.04 -11.27 50.20
N ALA A 30 2.99 -10.65 50.89
CA ALA A 30 3.96 -9.74 50.28
C ALA A 30 5.04 -10.47 49.44
N HIS A 31 5.28 -11.77 49.72
CA HIS A 31 6.24 -12.57 48.91
C HIS A 31 5.64 -13.09 47.62
N ALA A 32 4.34 -13.29 47.53
CA ALA A 32 3.68 -13.72 46.27
C ALA A 32 3.52 -12.55 45.27
N ALA A 33 3.11 -11.37 45.77
CA ALA A 33 2.97 -10.18 44.90
C ALA A 33 4.31 -9.71 44.32
N GLY A 34 5.39 -9.76 45.10
CA GLY A 34 6.73 -9.43 44.61
C GLY A 34 7.33 -10.48 43.63
N ALA A 35 6.90 -11.74 43.76
CA ALA A 35 7.32 -12.80 42.82
C ALA A 35 6.58 -12.70 41.49
N ASP A 36 5.30 -12.31 41.53
CA ASP A 36 4.52 -12.10 40.30
C ASP A 36 4.95 -10.83 39.57
N GLU A 37 5.29 -9.74 40.25
CA GLU A 37 5.87 -8.53 39.64
C GLU A 37 7.28 -8.77 39.10
N ALA A 38 8.11 -9.54 39.83
CA ALA A 38 9.44 -9.93 39.33
C ALA A 38 9.35 -10.89 38.16
N ALA A 39 8.39 -11.82 38.17
CA ALA A 39 8.15 -12.72 37.03
C ALA A 39 7.63 -11.94 35.82
N ALA A 40 6.73 -10.98 35.98
CA ALA A 40 6.25 -10.11 34.94
C ALA A 40 7.37 -9.21 34.38
N GLN A 41 8.25 -8.66 35.24
CA GLN A 41 9.43 -7.90 34.81
C GLN A 41 10.45 -8.78 34.06
N ILE A 42 10.68 -10.02 34.50
CA ILE A 42 11.56 -10.97 33.81
C ILE A 42 10.93 -11.44 32.48
N GLU A 43 9.61 -11.59 32.38
CA GLU A 43 8.92 -11.85 31.12
C GLU A 43 8.98 -10.65 30.19
N GLU A 44 8.83 -9.44 30.71
CA GLU A 44 8.96 -8.20 29.95
C GLU A 44 10.40 -7.96 29.48
N GLU A 45 11.42 -8.16 30.34
CA GLU A 45 12.84 -8.13 29.96
C GLU A 45 13.21 -9.25 28.98
N ASN A 46 12.68 -10.47 29.12
CA ASN A 46 12.88 -11.56 28.15
C ASN A 46 12.15 -11.31 26.83
N CYS A 47 11.03 -10.58 26.83
CA CYS A 47 10.36 -10.13 25.62
C CYS A 47 11.19 -9.06 24.89
N LEU A 48 11.81 -8.13 25.62
CA LEU A 48 12.73 -7.11 25.09
C LEU A 48 14.04 -7.70 24.54
N LEU A 49 14.41 -8.94 24.90
CA LEU A 49 15.61 -9.64 24.43
C LEU A 49 15.34 -10.58 23.24
N LYS A 50 14.08 -10.86 22.90
CA LYS A 50 13.76 -11.71 21.75
C LYS A 50 13.95 -10.92 20.46
N LYS A 51 14.70 -11.51 19.52
CA LYS A 51 14.90 -10.96 18.17
C LYS A 51 13.91 -11.63 17.22
N PRO A 52 13.23 -10.85 16.35
CA PRO A 52 12.36 -11.43 15.35
C PRO A 52 13.20 -12.27 14.38
N LYS A 53 12.77 -13.50 14.14
CA LYS A 53 13.35 -14.41 13.16
C LYS A 53 12.66 -14.31 11.80
N TYR A 54 11.38 -14.01 11.83
CA TYR A 54 10.55 -13.80 10.66
C TYR A 54 10.03 -12.37 10.65
N ILE A 55 10.34 -11.64 9.62
CA ILE A 55 9.97 -10.22 9.50
C ILE A 55 9.18 -10.04 8.22
N PHE A 56 7.97 -9.53 8.37
CA PHE A 56 7.12 -9.09 7.28
C PHE A 56 7.06 -7.56 7.30
N LEU A 57 7.34 -6.94 6.17
CA LEU A 57 7.15 -5.51 5.95
C LEU A 57 6.21 -5.31 4.77
N PHE A 58 4.99 -4.88 5.06
CA PHE A 58 4.01 -4.51 4.05
C PHE A 58 4.03 -3.00 3.83
N ILE A 59 4.11 -2.59 2.58
CA ILE A 59 4.03 -1.19 2.14
C ILE A 59 2.86 -1.07 1.17
N GLY A 60 1.80 -0.37 1.58
CA GLY A 60 0.77 0.10 0.68
C GLY A 60 1.26 1.41 0.06
N ASP A 61 1.71 1.37 -1.19
CA ASP A 61 2.18 2.57 -1.89
C ASP A 61 1.02 3.57 -1.98
N GLY A 62 1.24 4.80 -1.52
CA GLY A 62 0.21 5.83 -1.48
C GLY A 62 -0.91 5.63 -0.45
N MET A 63 -0.82 4.60 0.41
CA MET A 63 -1.86 4.21 1.37
C MET A 63 -1.84 5.08 2.63
N GLY A 64 -2.31 6.30 2.54
CA GLY A 64 -2.52 7.16 3.71
C GLY A 64 -3.70 6.71 4.58
N THR A 65 -3.93 7.44 5.66
CA THR A 65 -5.02 7.15 6.60
C THR A 65 -6.40 7.17 5.95
N ALA A 66 -6.62 8.06 4.97
CA ALA A 66 -7.89 8.17 4.28
C ALA A 66 -8.18 6.95 3.39
N GLN A 67 -7.17 6.39 2.72
CA GLN A 67 -7.27 5.18 1.91
C GLN A 67 -7.66 3.98 2.79
N ILE A 68 -6.98 3.80 3.92
CA ILE A 68 -7.32 2.74 4.89
C ILE A 68 -8.75 2.91 5.40
N GLN A 69 -9.12 4.12 5.80
CA GLN A 69 -10.43 4.39 6.38
C GLN A 69 -11.56 4.23 5.35
N SER A 70 -11.33 4.62 4.08
CA SER A 70 -12.30 4.42 3.00
C SER A 70 -12.59 2.95 2.76
N ALA A 71 -11.56 2.08 2.77
CA ALA A 71 -11.73 0.64 2.65
C ALA A 71 -12.50 0.04 3.84
N ARG A 72 -12.21 0.47 5.06
CA ARG A 72 -12.95 0.06 6.27
C ARG A 72 -14.42 0.44 6.21
N PHE A 73 -14.71 1.70 5.84
CA PHE A 73 -16.09 2.20 5.75
C PHE A 73 -16.83 1.56 4.58
N TYR A 74 -16.20 1.42 3.41
CA TYR A 74 -16.81 0.74 2.27
C TYR A 74 -17.20 -0.70 2.63
N LYS A 75 -16.23 -1.48 3.13
CA LYS A 75 -16.48 -2.87 3.53
C LYS A 75 -17.57 -2.97 4.60
N GLY A 76 -17.47 -2.18 5.66
CA GLY A 76 -18.45 -2.18 6.73
C GLY A 76 -19.85 -1.82 6.27
N THR A 77 -19.98 -0.80 5.42
CA THR A 77 -21.26 -0.35 4.86
C THR A 77 -21.87 -1.39 3.91
N VAL A 78 -21.05 -2.00 3.04
CA VAL A 78 -21.50 -3.04 2.08
C VAL A 78 -21.94 -4.30 2.82
N ASP A 79 -21.14 -4.78 3.76
CA ASP A 79 -21.43 -6.00 4.53
C ASP A 79 -22.69 -5.84 5.41
N ASN A 80 -23.09 -4.60 5.74
CA ASN A 80 -24.24 -4.27 6.58
C ASN A 80 -25.39 -3.58 5.80
N ASN A 81 -25.55 -3.90 4.51
CA ASN A 81 -26.67 -3.46 3.67
C ASN A 81 -26.89 -1.94 3.65
N GLY A 82 -25.80 -1.17 3.62
CA GLY A 82 -25.83 0.29 3.54
C GLY A 82 -25.88 1.01 4.90
N ALA A 83 -25.86 0.29 6.02
CA ALA A 83 -25.77 0.91 7.33
C ALA A 83 -24.38 1.52 7.56
N VAL A 84 -24.32 2.68 8.20
CA VAL A 84 -23.06 3.34 8.57
C VAL A 84 -22.32 2.47 9.60
N THR A 85 -21.36 1.71 9.11
CA THR A 85 -20.60 0.74 9.89
C THR A 85 -19.17 0.69 9.35
N GLU A 86 -18.19 0.52 10.22
CA GLU A 86 -16.81 0.22 9.81
C GLU A 86 -16.52 -1.29 9.94
N ALA A 87 -15.63 -1.80 9.11
CA ALA A 87 -15.08 -3.13 9.24
C ALA A 87 -13.60 -3.05 9.67
N ASP A 88 -13.12 -4.07 10.37
CA ASP A 88 -11.70 -4.20 10.61
C ASP A 88 -11.00 -4.80 9.39
N LEU A 89 -9.82 -4.28 9.08
CA LEU A 89 -8.85 -4.92 8.20
C LEU A 89 -7.88 -5.73 9.08
N SER A 90 -7.22 -6.72 8.51
CA SER A 90 -6.35 -7.65 9.25
C SER A 90 -5.29 -6.96 10.13
N PHE A 91 -4.86 -5.76 9.74
CA PHE A 91 -3.82 -5.00 10.43
C PHE A 91 -4.35 -3.84 11.30
N THR A 92 -5.59 -3.40 11.13
CA THR A 92 -6.11 -2.23 11.88
C THR A 92 -6.34 -2.51 13.36
N SER A 93 -6.35 -3.79 13.76
CA SER A 93 -6.42 -4.24 15.15
C SER A 93 -5.05 -4.56 15.77
N PHE A 94 -3.93 -4.30 15.08
CA PHE A 94 -2.61 -4.53 15.63
C PHE A 94 -2.36 -3.67 16.88
N PRO A 95 -1.67 -4.21 17.90
CA PRO A 95 -1.59 -3.58 19.22
C PRO A 95 -0.78 -2.29 19.26
N HIS A 96 0.12 -2.07 18.28
CA HIS A 96 0.98 -0.90 18.25
C HIS A 96 0.78 -0.12 16.97
N VAL A 97 0.59 1.20 17.10
CA VAL A 97 0.41 2.10 15.97
C VAL A 97 1.34 3.30 16.12
N GLY A 98 2.08 3.59 15.06
CA GLY A 98 2.88 4.79 14.90
C GLY A 98 2.30 5.71 13.83
N SER A 99 2.66 6.98 13.88
CA SER A 99 2.39 7.97 12.85
C SER A 99 3.71 8.46 12.29
N VAL A 100 3.87 8.38 10.97
CA VAL A 100 5.18 8.48 10.31
C VAL A 100 5.19 9.64 9.32
N THR A 101 6.20 10.51 9.40
CA THR A 101 6.45 11.57 8.40
C THR A 101 7.22 11.01 7.21
N THR A 102 6.91 11.50 6.01
CA THR A 102 7.35 10.86 4.76
C THR A 102 8.22 11.75 3.86
N TYR A 103 8.39 13.05 4.18
CA TYR A 103 9.15 14.00 3.35
C TYR A 103 10.54 13.46 2.94
N ASP A 104 11.04 13.93 1.79
CA ASP A 104 12.41 13.64 1.34
C ASP A 104 13.31 14.88 1.42
N SER A 105 14.57 14.79 0.94
CA SER A 105 15.51 15.90 0.99
C SER A 105 15.18 17.07 0.05
N THR A 106 14.16 16.90 -0.83
CA THR A 106 13.79 17.89 -1.84
C THR A 106 12.31 18.30 -1.82
N SER A 107 11.44 17.51 -1.18
CA SER A 107 9.99 17.72 -1.22
C SER A 107 9.29 17.31 0.07
N PHE A 108 8.26 18.06 0.45
CA PHE A 108 7.28 17.62 1.45
C PHE A 108 6.24 16.63 0.88
N CYS A 109 6.12 16.56 -0.46
CA CYS A 109 5.31 15.58 -1.19
C CYS A 109 6.28 14.66 -1.96
N PRO A 110 6.93 13.69 -1.28
CA PRO A 110 8.03 12.92 -1.82
C PRO A 110 7.55 11.90 -2.87
N ASP A 111 8.50 11.31 -3.62
CA ASP A 111 8.22 10.17 -4.48
C ASP A 111 8.53 8.84 -3.79
N SER A 112 8.03 7.72 -4.37
CA SER A 112 8.24 6.37 -3.80
C SER A 112 9.71 5.95 -3.74
N ALA A 113 10.58 6.46 -4.64
CA ALA A 113 12.00 6.11 -4.61
C ALA A 113 12.69 6.64 -3.34
N SER A 114 12.44 7.90 -3.00
CA SER A 114 13.04 8.56 -1.83
C SER A 114 12.42 8.07 -0.51
N THR A 115 11.13 7.78 -0.48
CA THR A 115 10.45 7.30 0.73
C THR A 115 10.81 5.84 1.03
N ALA A 116 10.78 4.96 0.03
CA ALA A 116 11.23 3.59 0.20
C ALA A 116 12.72 3.49 0.55
N THR A 117 13.57 4.37 -0.02
CA THR A 117 14.97 4.52 0.42
C THR A 117 15.04 4.84 1.91
N SER A 118 14.24 5.78 2.40
CA SER A 118 14.24 6.14 3.82
C SER A 118 13.88 4.96 4.72
N ILE A 119 12.86 4.19 4.33
CA ILE A 119 12.41 2.98 5.06
C ILE A 119 13.46 1.86 5.00
N ALA A 120 14.09 1.68 3.83
CA ALA A 120 15.02 0.58 3.60
C ALA A 120 16.43 0.83 4.14
N THR A 121 16.88 2.09 4.26
CA THR A 121 18.28 2.43 4.58
C THR A 121 18.48 3.31 5.81
N GLY A 122 17.40 3.94 6.31
CA GLY A 122 17.50 4.93 7.38
C GLY A 122 18.08 6.29 6.96
N HIS A 123 18.13 6.55 5.65
CA HIS A 123 18.69 7.79 5.10
C HIS A 123 17.69 8.48 4.18
N LYS A 124 17.64 9.82 4.26
CA LYS A 124 16.92 10.62 3.26
C LYS A 124 17.74 10.73 1.98
N THR A 125 17.04 10.72 0.85
CA THR A 125 17.61 11.02 -0.47
C THR A 125 16.73 12.01 -1.24
N GLU A 126 17.09 12.35 -2.48
CA GLU A 126 16.30 13.21 -3.36
C GLU A 126 15.17 12.40 -4.03
N SER A 127 14.09 13.09 -4.38
CA SER A 127 13.06 12.48 -5.24
C SER A 127 13.66 11.83 -6.49
N GLY A 128 13.23 10.62 -6.80
CA GLY A 128 13.68 9.84 -7.95
C GLY A 128 14.99 9.09 -7.78
N VAL A 129 15.65 9.17 -6.63
CA VAL A 129 16.92 8.48 -6.31
C VAL A 129 16.66 7.25 -5.46
N ILE A 130 17.33 6.14 -5.74
CA ILE A 130 17.20 4.86 -5.01
C ILE A 130 18.52 4.58 -4.28
N ASN A 131 18.47 4.55 -2.94
CA ASN A 131 19.55 4.12 -2.04
C ASN A 131 20.92 4.77 -2.29
N MET A 132 20.93 6.01 -2.75
CA MET A 132 22.16 6.79 -2.95
C MET A 132 22.11 8.06 -2.13
N CYS A 133 23.29 8.56 -1.73
CA CYS A 133 23.38 9.84 -1.02
C CYS A 133 22.78 10.98 -1.88
N PRO A 134 22.10 11.96 -1.26
CA PRO A 134 21.54 13.09 -2.00
C PRO A 134 22.66 13.91 -2.65
N TRP A 135 22.30 14.68 -3.66
CA TRP A 135 23.13 15.65 -4.40
C TRP A 135 24.24 15.02 -5.25
N THR A 136 25.18 14.29 -4.66
CA THR A 136 26.29 13.68 -5.41
C THR A 136 25.94 12.36 -6.05
N ARG A 137 25.03 11.59 -5.41
CA ARG A 137 24.54 10.28 -5.88
C ARG A 137 25.69 9.31 -6.21
N ASP A 138 26.74 9.33 -5.39
CA ASP A 138 27.96 8.55 -5.58
C ASP A 138 28.26 7.57 -4.43
N VAL A 139 27.54 7.69 -3.32
CA VAL A 139 27.66 6.80 -2.16
C VAL A 139 26.37 6.00 -2.01
N PRO A 140 26.41 4.66 -2.18
CA PRO A 140 25.25 3.81 -1.93
C PRO A 140 25.01 3.64 -0.43
N TYR A 141 23.74 3.48 -0.07
CA TYR A 141 23.29 3.16 1.29
C TYR A 141 22.85 1.71 1.35
N GLU A 142 23.52 0.89 2.17
CA GLU A 142 23.18 -0.50 2.36
C GLU A 142 21.78 -0.66 3.02
N THR A 143 20.94 -1.50 2.46
CA THR A 143 19.57 -1.68 2.89
C THR A 143 19.44 -2.63 4.08
N ILE A 144 18.33 -2.54 4.82
CA ILE A 144 18.02 -3.51 5.89
C ILE A 144 17.92 -4.95 5.35
N ALA A 145 17.42 -5.13 4.13
CA ALA A 145 17.33 -6.43 3.47
C ALA A 145 18.71 -7.05 3.20
N GLU A 146 19.65 -6.25 2.66
CA GLU A 146 21.02 -6.67 2.44
C GLU A 146 21.75 -7.00 3.76
N LYS A 147 21.59 -6.15 4.78
CA LYS A 147 22.17 -6.39 6.12
C LYS A 147 21.65 -7.69 6.75
N LEU A 148 20.35 -7.94 6.69
CA LEU A 148 19.74 -9.17 7.21
C LEU A 148 20.23 -10.39 6.43
N HIS A 149 20.30 -10.31 5.11
CA HIS A 149 20.81 -11.39 4.26
C HIS A 149 22.29 -11.67 4.57
N ALA A 150 23.16 -10.66 4.54
CA ALA A 150 24.60 -10.82 4.70
C ALA A 150 25.01 -11.16 6.14
N GLN A 151 24.46 -10.46 7.13
CA GLN A 151 24.94 -10.55 8.52
C GLN A 151 24.19 -11.61 9.34
N LYS A 152 22.94 -11.95 8.99
CA LYS A 152 22.13 -12.94 9.72
C LYS A 152 21.88 -14.21 8.92
N GLY A 153 22.09 -14.17 7.60
CA GLY A 153 21.77 -15.27 6.70
C GLY A 153 20.27 -15.52 6.59
N TYR A 154 19.46 -14.47 6.76
CA TYR A 154 18.04 -14.53 6.46
C TYR A 154 17.86 -14.73 4.97
N LYS A 155 16.85 -15.50 4.60
CA LYS A 155 16.33 -15.44 3.23
C LYS A 155 15.59 -14.13 3.05
N VAL A 156 15.67 -13.56 1.85
CA VAL A 156 14.96 -12.32 1.52
C VAL A 156 14.00 -12.55 0.37
N GLY A 157 12.79 -12.02 0.53
CA GLY A 157 11.79 -11.95 -0.52
C GLY A 157 11.31 -10.52 -0.74
N VAL A 158 11.00 -10.21 -2.00
CA VAL A 158 10.41 -8.93 -2.42
C VAL A 158 9.24 -9.23 -3.37
N VAL A 159 8.06 -8.73 -3.01
CA VAL A 159 6.81 -8.92 -3.76
C VAL A 159 6.19 -7.57 -4.06
N SER A 160 5.64 -7.38 -5.26
CA SER A 160 4.95 -6.15 -5.63
C SER A 160 3.81 -6.41 -6.60
N THR A 161 2.72 -5.64 -6.49
CA THR A 161 1.64 -5.65 -7.49
C THR A 161 1.96 -4.82 -8.73
N VAL A 162 2.99 -3.96 -8.67
CA VAL A 162 3.53 -3.23 -9.84
C VAL A 162 4.75 -3.95 -10.42
N ASN A 163 5.49 -3.30 -11.31
CA ASN A 163 6.70 -3.87 -11.88
C ASN A 163 7.72 -4.20 -10.80
N ILE A 164 8.38 -5.36 -10.92
CA ILE A 164 9.34 -5.79 -9.90
C ILE A 164 10.58 -4.88 -9.83
N ASP A 165 10.86 -4.13 -10.89
CA ASP A 165 11.90 -3.10 -10.99
C ASP A 165 11.38 -1.68 -10.73
N HIS A 166 10.13 -1.52 -10.21
CA HIS A 166 9.62 -0.22 -9.78
C HIS A 166 10.36 0.29 -8.54
N ALA A 167 10.21 1.57 -8.23
CA ALA A 167 11.03 2.26 -7.24
C ALA A 167 10.96 1.65 -5.82
N THR A 168 9.76 1.32 -5.33
CA THR A 168 9.54 0.81 -3.98
C THR A 168 10.17 -0.56 -3.75
N PRO A 169 9.92 -1.60 -4.59
CA PRO A 169 10.63 -2.87 -4.43
C PRO A 169 12.13 -2.72 -4.68
N ALA A 170 12.54 -1.90 -5.66
CA ALA A 170 13.93 -1.66 -5.98
C ALA A 170 14.75 -1.09 -4.80
N ALA A 171 14.12 -0.28 -3.95
CA ALA A 171 14.78 0.29 -2.77
C ALA A 171 15.21 -0.76 -1.73
N PHE A 172 14.86 -2.01 -1.88
CA PHE A 172 15.32 -3.08 -0.99
C PHE A 172 16.51 -3.88 -1.54
N TYR A 173 16.88 -3.68 -2.84
CA TYR A 173 17.95 -4.47 -3.48
C TYR A 173 18.81 -3.71 -4.49
N ALA A 174 18.46 -2.46 -4.87
CA ALA A 174 19.14 -1.73 -5.92
C ALA A 174 19.64 -0.35 -5.44
N HIS A 175 20.68 0.17 -6.14
CA HIS A 175 21.35 1.45 -5.81
C HIS A 175 21.50 2.26 -7.10
N GLN A 176 20.52 3.12 -7.39
CA GLN A 176 20.48 3.83 -8.65
C GLN A 176 20.34 5.34 -8.50
N LYS A 177 21.11 6.08 -9.31
CA LYS A 177 21.05 7.55 -9.38
C LYS A 177 19.69 8.08 -9.83
N THR A 178 18.88 7.23 -10.44
CA THR A 178 17.50 7.54 -10.85
C THR A 178 16.68 6.27 -10.96
N ARG A 179 15.44 6.32 -10.47
CA ARG A 179 14.44 5.23 -10.59
C ARG A 179 14.11 4.86 -12.06
N LYS A 180 14.53 5.70 -13.03
CA LYS A 180 14.31 5.44 -14.46
C LYS A 180 15.31 4.46 -15.06
N ASN A 181 16.33 4.05 -14.32
CA ASN A 181 17.33 3.05 -14.73
C ASN A 181 16.75 1.63 -14.54
N TYR A 182 15.57 1.37 -15.11
CA TYR A 182 14.83 0.14 -14.92
C TYR A 182 15.62 -1.12 -15.31
N TYR A 183 16.38 -1.05 -16.41
CA TYR A 183 17.20 -2.19 -16.84
C TYR A 183 18.29 -2.51 -15.81
N GLU A 184 19.01 -1.51 -15.34
CA GLU A 184 20.08 -1.63 -14.36
C GLU A 184 19.53 -2.14 -13.01
N ILE A 185 18.33 -1.68 -12.61
CA ILE A 185 17.62 -2.19 -11.44
C ILE A 185 17.35 -3.70 -11.60
N GLY A 186 16.89 -4.15 -12.76
CA GLY A 186 16.68 -5.57 -13.05
C GLY A 186 17.99 -6.40 -13.01
N VAL A 187 19.11 -5.81 -13.43
CA VAL A 187 20.43 -6.44 -13.30
C VAL A 187 20.83 -6.54 -11.82
N GLU A 188 20.58 -5.51 -11.01
CA GLU A 188 20.87 -5.55 -9.58
C GLU A 188 19.99 -6.56 -8.84
N LEU A 189 18.70 -6.71 -9.22
CA LEU A 189 17.84 -7.79 -8.73
C LEU A 189 18.52 -9.15 -8.91
N ALA A 190 18.98 -9.46 -10.11
CA ALA A 190 19.63 -10.73 -10.41
C ALA A 190 20.90 -10.96 -9.58
N ASN A 191 21.64 -9.89 -9.26
CA ASN A 191 22.89 -9.93 -8.50
C ASN A 191 22.71 -9.83 -6.98
N SER A 192 21.52 -9.52 -6.49
CA SER A 192 21.22 -9.35 -5.04
C SER A 192 21.49 -10.62 -4.22
N GLY A 193 21.32 -11.78 -4.85
CA GLY A 193 21.42 -13.07 -4.17
C GLY A 193 20.17 -13.43 -3.36
N PHE A 194 19.13 -12.58 -3.32
CA PHE A 194 17.90 -12.83 -2.59
C PHE A 194 17.14 -14.05 -3.15
N GLU A 195 16.31 -14.66 -2.33
CA GLU A 195 15.74 -15.97 -2.66
C GLU A 195 14.41 -15.90 -3.39
N TYR A 196 13.65 -14.80 -3.23
CA TYR A 196 12.30 -14.74 -3.79
C TYR A 196 11.95 -13.34 -4.33
N PHE A 197 11.55 -13.29 -5.58
CA PHE A 197 10.95 -12.11 -6.19
C PHE A 197 9.65 -12.50 -6.87
N ALA A 198 8.59 -11.67 -6.71
CA ALA A 198 7.36 -11.86 -7.45
C ALA A 198 6.66 -10.52 -7.72
N GLY A 199 6.09 -10.37 -8.91
CA GLY A 199 5.40 -9.13 -9.27
C GLY A 199 5.05 -9.00 -10.74
N GLY A 200 4.80 -7.77 -11.17
CA GLY A 200 4.67 -7.42 -12.57
C GLY A 200 5.98 -7.62 -13.35
N GLU A 201 5.90 -7.51 -14.66
CA GLU A 201 7.04 -7.65 -15.59
C GLU A 201 8.04 -6.51 -15.38
N PHE A 202 9.30 -6.73 -15.72
CA PHE A 202 10.28 -5.66 -15.83
C PHE A 202 9.77 -4.55 -16.75
N GLN A 203 9.84 -3.31 -16.30
CA GLN A 203 9.43 -2.15 -17.10
C GLN A 203 10.29 -2.05 -18.36
N LYS A 204 11.60 -2.31 -18.21
CA LYS A 204 12.55 -2.45 -19.31
C LYS A 204 13.26 -3.78 -19.22
N VAL A 205 12.77 -4.77 -19.95
CA VAL A 205 13.37 -6.10 -20.03
C VAL A 205 14.77 -6.05 -20.66
N GLN A 206 14.97 -5.19 -21.67
CA GLN A 206 16.26 -4.91 -22.30
C GLN A 206 16.62 -3.44 -22.17
N GLY A 207 17.87 -3.12 -21.87
CA GLY A 207 18.35 -1.76 -21.64
C GLY A 207 18.19 -0.87 -22.87
N ASP A 208 19.31 -0.64 -23.57
CA ASP A 208 19.37 0.10 -24.85
C ASP A 208 19.10 -0.78 -26.08
N GLY A 209 18.70 -2.03 -25.87
CA GLY A 209 18.47 -3.05 -26.90
C GLY A 209 19.72 -3.86 -27.27
N THR A 210 20.87 -3.61 -26.64
CA THR A 210 22.13 -4.33 -26.95
C THR A 210 22.53 -5.30 -25.84
N GLY A 211 22.00 -5.11 -24.62
CA GLY A 211 22.25 -5.99 -23.47
C GLY A 211 21.41 -7.27 -23.49
N PRO A 212 21.74 -8.27 -22.66
CA PRO A 212 20.91 -9.45 -22.46
C PRO A 212 19.57 -9.05 -21.82
N ASP A 213 18.53 -9.85 -22.09
CA ASP A 213 17.23 -9.77 -21.46
C ASP A 213 17.34 -10.01 -19.94
N ASN A 214 16.65 -9.23 -19.12
CA ASN A 214 16.70 -9.37 -17.65
C ASN A 214 16.22 -10.74 -17.14
N HIS A 215 15.33 -11.44 -17.88
CA HIS A 215 15.00 -12.83 -17.54
C HIS A 215 16.22 -13.75 -17.76
N VAL A 216 17.00 -13.51 -18.82
CA VAL A 216 18.23 -14.27 -19.09
C VAL A 216 19.30 -13.93 -18.05
N VAL A 217 19.41 -12.66 -17.63
CA VAL A 217 20.33 -12.24 -16.56
C VAL A 217 19.97 -12.95 -15.26
N ALA A 218 18.69 -12.93 -14.86
CA ALA A 218 18.21 -13.60 -13.66
C ALA A 218 18.43 -15.13 -13.72
N ALA A 219 18.10 -15.78 -14.85
CA ALA A 219 18.32 -17.20 -15.04
C ALA A 219 19.82 -17.57 -14.95
N SER A 220 20.69 -16.73 -15.54
CA SER A 220 22.14 -16.92 -15.48
C SER A 220 22.71 -16.74 -14.08
N ALA A 221 22.05 -15.94 -13.25
CA ALA A 221 22.36 -15.76 -11.81
C ALA A 221 21.77 -16.88 -10.94
N GLY A 222 21.10 -17.88 -11.55
CA GLY A 222 20.59 -19.08 -10.88
C GLY A 222 19.15 -18.94 -10.37
N TYR A 223 18.37 -18.00 -10.90
CA TYR A 223 16.93 -17.92 -10.59
C TYR A 223 16.13 -18.89 -11.46
N ASN A 224 15.14 -19.53 -10.87
CA ASN A 224 14.02 -20.12 -11.56
C ASN A 224 13.10 -18.98 -12.01
N VAL A 225 13.12 -18.63 -13.28
CA VAL A 225 12.24 -17.58 -13.84
C VAL A 225 10.94 -18.25 -14.28
N VAL A 226 9.83 -17.87 -13.63
CA VAL A 226 8.52 -18.48 -13.81
C VAL A 226 7.52 -17.39 -14.22
N THR A 227 6.79 -17.66 -15.30
CA THR A 227 5.86 -16.71 -15.92
C THR A 227 4.43 -17.24 -16.04
N THR A 228 4.18 -18.46 -15.52
CA THR A 228 2.83 -19.03 -15.48
C THR A 228 2.42 -19.34 -14.05
N GLN A 229 1.13 -19.15 -13.77
CA GLN A 229 0.55 -19.46 -12.46
C GLN A 229 0.66 -20.96 -12.12
N ALA A 230 0.55 -21.83 -13.13
CA ALA A 230 0.66 -23.28 -12.95
C ALA A 230 2.08 -23.69 -12.49
N ASP A 231 3.12 -23.14 -13.14
CA ASP A 231 4.50 -23.41 -12.75
C ASP A 231 4.83 -22.80 -11.39
N ALA A 232 4.32 -21.59 -11.11
CA ALA A 232 4.47 -20.95 -9.80
C ALA A 232 3.82 -21.80 -8.68
N ALA A 233 2.63 -22.35 -8.93
CA ALA A 233 1.93 -23.23 -7.99
C ALA A 233 2.70 -24.52 -7.72
N ALA A 234 3.41 -25.06 -8.72
CA ALA A 234 4.20 -26.29 -8.60
C ALA A 234 5.50 -26.13 -7.79
N LEU A 235 5.97 -24.90 -7.54
CA LEU A 235 7.15 -24.64 -6.72
C LEU A 235 6.91 -25.05 -5.27
N THR A 236 7.89 -25.65 -4.64
CA THR A 236 7.86 -26.09 -3.23
C THR A 236 9.10 -25.60 -2.49
N ALA A 237 9.09 -25.71 -1.15
CA ALA A 237 10.23 -25.39 -0.33
C ALA A 237 11.51 -26.12 -0.85
N GLY A 238 12.59 -25.35 -1.04
CA GLY A 238 13.83 -25.88 -1.63
C GLY A 238 13.97 -25.66 -3.15
N ALA A 239 13.02 -25.01 -3.80
CA ALA A 239 13.11 -24.67 -5.23
C ALA A 239 14.33 -23.77 -5.60
N GLY A 240 15.03 -23.20 -4.59
CA GLY A 240 16.14 -22.28 -4.80
C GLY A 240 15.67 -20.86 -5.07
N LYS A 241 16.56 -20.03 -5.65
CA LYS A 241 16.22 -18.66 -5.99
C LYS A 241 15.12 -18.63 -7.06
N THR A 242 14.11 -17.84 -6.84
CA THR A 242 12.90 -17.82 -7.68
C THR A 242 12.48 -16.39 -8.02
N LEU A 243 12.20 -16.14 -9.30
CA LEU A 243 11.58 -14.94 -9.83
C LEU A 243 10.27 -15.33 -10.50
N ILE A 244 9.15 -14.87 -9.97
CA ILE A 244 7.82 -15.08 -10.56
C ILE A 244 7.35 -13.76 -11.18
N ILE A 245 7.13 -13.78 -12.49
CA ILE A 245 6.42 -12.71 -13.18
C ILE A 245 4.96 -13.11 -13.29
N ALA A 246 4.05 -12.20 -12.94
CA ALA A 246 2.62 -12.45 -13.01
C ALA A 246 2.19 -12.83 -14.43
N GLN A 247 1.37 -13.87 -14.54
CA GLN A 247 0.93 -14.39 -15.85
C GLN A 247 0.07 -13.38 -16.60
N ASN A 248 -0.83 -12.70 -15.89
CA ASN A 248 -1.71 -11.70 -16.46
C ASN A 248 -1.19 -10.32 -16.08
N LEU A 249 -0.90 -9.51 -17.09
CA LEU A 249 -0.36 -8.17 -16.93
C LEU A 249 -1.36 -7.15 -17.48
N ALA A 250 -1.49 -6.04 -16.76
CA ALA A 250 -2.35 -4.92 -17.12
C ALA A 250 -1.53 -3.69 -17.57
N ASP A 251 -2.04 -2.51 -17.27
CA ASP A 251 -1.39 -1.24 -17.54
C ASP A 251 0.05 -1.20 -17.01
N GLY A 252 0.95 -0.65 -17.79
CA GLY A 252 2.37 -0.56 -17.44
C GLY A 252 3.09 -1.90 -17.22
N LYS A 253 2.50 -3.03 -17.64
CA LYS A 253 2.98 -4.40 -17.36
C LYS A 253 2.95 -4.77 -15.85
N ALA A 254 2.16 -4.09 -15.06
CA ALA A 254 1.87 -4.43 -13.68
C ALA A 254 0.82 -5.55 -13.60
N MET A 255 0.55 -6.05 -12.41
CA MET A 255 -0.58 -6.95 -12.15
C MET A 255 -1.92 -6.21 -12.38
N ASN A 256 -2.99 -6.96 -12.58
CA ASN A 256 -4.34 -6.38 -12.58
C ASN A 256 -4.64 -5.69 -11.23
N TYR A 257 -5.50 -4.66 -11.27
CA TYR A 257 -6.13 -4.19 -10.03
C TYR A 257 -6.94 -5.33 -9.41
N ALA A 258 -7.05 -5.36 -8.09
CA ALA A 258 -7.77 -6.43 -7.39
C ALA A 258 -9.21 -6.58 -7.89
N MET A 259 -9.88 -5.47 -8.21
CA MET A 259 -11.24 -5.50 -8.77
C MET A 259 -11.33 -5.98 -10.22
N ASP A 260 -10.24 -5.99 -10.96
CA ASP A 260 -10.19 -6.41 -12.37
C ASP A 260 -9.72 -7.85 -12.56
N ALA A 261 -9.17 -8.45 -11.50
CA ALA A 261 -8.63 -9.79 -11.56
C ALA A 261 -9.70 -10.83 -11.94
N ALA A 262 -9.37 -11.71 -12.86
CA ALA A 262 -10.25 -12.78 -13.27
C ALA A 262 -10.40 -13.85 -12.16
N GLY A 263 -11.51 -14.59 -12.18
CA GLY A 263 -11.71 -15.66 -11.20
C GLY A 263 -10.60 -16.72 -11.29
N GLY A 264 -9.91 -16.95 -10.17
CA GLY A 264 -8.78 -17.87 -10.07
C GLY A 264 -7.42 -17.30 -10.48
N GLU A 265 -7.37 -16.04 -10.87
CA GLU A 265 -6.10 -15.33 -11.07
C GLU A 265 -5.41 -15.08 -9.73
N TRP A 266 -4.10 -15.34 -9.68
CA TRP A 266 -3.31 -15.04 -8.49
C TRP A 266 -3.23 -13.53 -8.25
N GLN A 267 -3.50 -13.16 -7.00
CA GLN A 267 -3.38 -11.80 -6.50
C GLN A 267 -2.25 -11.70 -5.47
N LEU A 268 -2.07 -10.54 -4.88
CA LEU A 268 -0.99 -10.27 -3.91
C LEU A 268 -0.91 -11.33 -2.80
N THR A 269 -2.06 -11.74 -2.27
CA THR A 269 -2.18 -12.78 -1.24
C THR A 269 -1.54 -14.10 -1.65
N ASP A 270 -1.69 -14.53 -2.91
CA ASP A 270 -1.15 -15.81 -3.39
C ASP A 270 0.38 -15.75 -3.52
N TYR A 271 0.91 -14.63 -4.01
CA TYR A 271 2.37 -14.42 -4.08
C TYR A 271 3.00 -14.33 -2.69
N VAL A 272 2.33 -13.72 -1.71
CA VAL A 272 2.77 -13.69 -0.31
C VAL A 272 2.76 -15.09 0.30
N LYS A 273 1.71 -15.88 0.13
CA LYS A 273 1.64 -17.27 0.58
C LYS A 273 2.76 -18.12 -0.03
N LYS A 274 3.01 -17.97 -1.34
CA LYS A 274 4.10 -18.65 -2.02
C LYS A 274 5.47 -18.20 -1.49
N GLY A 275 5.64 -16.90 -1.23
CA GLY A 275 6.85 -16.37 -0.60
C GLY A 275 7.11 -16.97 0.77
N ILE A 276 6.09 -17.07 1.63
CA ILE A 276 6.20 -17.73 2.95
C ILE A 276 6.65 -19.18 2.77
N GLU A 277 6.04 -19.96 1.86
CA GLU A 277 6.40 -21.36 1.61
C GLU A 277 7.86 -21.53 1.17
N LEU A 278 8.36 -20.66 0.29
CA LEU A 278 9.72 -20.75 -0.26
C LEU A 278 10.81 -20.22 0.68
N LEU A 279 10.44 -19.21 1.49
CA LEU A 279 11.39 -18.53 2.36
C LEU A 279 11.52 -19.20 3.74
N ASP A 280 10.48 -19.90 4.23
CA ASP A 280 10.51 -20.48 5.57
C ASP A 280 11.73 -21.38 5.74
N ASN A 281 12.48 -21.11 6.81
CA ASN A 281 13.72 -21.82 7.13
C ASN A 281 14.14 -21.60 8.59
N ARG A 282 15.15 -22.37 9.04
CA ARG A 282 15.61 -22.34 10.43
C ARG A 282 16.31 -21.03 10.83
N LYS A 283 16.90 -20.29 9.89
CA LYS A 283 17.60 -19.02 10.17
C LYS A 283 16.64 -17.84 10.24
N GLY A 284 15.57 -17.88 9.48
CA GLY A 284 14.57 -16.82 9.36
C GLY A 284 14.54 -16.17 7.99
N PHE A 285 13.59 -15.25 7.80
CA PHE A 285 13.45 -14.50 6.57
C PHE A 285 12.98 -13.06 6.81
N PHE A 286 13.23 -12.23 5.81
CA PHE A 286 12.63 -10.93 5.63
C PHE A 286 11.81 -10.93 4.34
N LEU A 287 10.53 -10.63 4.42
CA LEU A 287 9.62 -10.53 3.28
C LEU A 287 9.07 -9.12 3.21
N MET A 288 9.54 -8.35 2.22
CA MET A 288 8.94 -7.09 1.82
C MET A 288 7.83 -7.35 0.82
N THR A 289 6.68 -6.73 1.04
CA THR A 289 5.51 -6.85 0.17
C THR A 289 4.93 -5.47 -0.11
N GLU A 290 4.79 -5.14 -1.38
CA GLU A 290 4.19 -3.88 -1.82
C GLU A 290 2.84 -4.12 -2.49
N SER A 291 1.84 -3.30 -2.08
CA SER A 291 0.61 -3.10 -2.84
C SER A 291 0.70 -1.77 -3.60
N GLY A 292 1.42 -1.78 -4.72
CA GLY A 292 1.74 -0.58 -5.50
C GLY A 292 0.57 -0.05 -6.32
N LYS A 293 -0.44 -0.88 -6.59
CA LYS A 293 -1.63 -0.45 -7.36
C LYS A 293 -2.55 0.48 -6.58
N ILE A 294 -2.44 0.56 -5.24
CA ILE A 294 -3.16 1.57 -4.44
C ILE A 294 -2.76 2.97 -4.90
N ASP A 295 -1.46 3.23 -5.04
CA ASP A 295 -0.93 4.51 -5.51
C ASP A 295 -1.42 4.85 -6.91
N TRP A 296 -1.32 3.90 -7.86
CA TRP A 296 -1.76 4.13 -9.23
C TRP A 296 -3.24 4.46 -9.33
N ALA A 297 -4.09 3.79 -8.54
CA ALA A 297 -5.52 4.12 -8.44
C ALA A 297 -5.73 5.54 -7.88
N CYS A 298 -4.99 5.91 -6.83
CA CYS A 298 -5.08 7.24 -6.21
C CYS A 298 -4.58 8.35 -7.15
N HIS A 299 -3.52 8.11 -7.91
CA HIS A 299 -3.06 9.02 -8.97
C HIS A 299 -4.14 9.28 -10.03
N ALA A 300 -4.92 8.26 -10.37
CA ALA A 300 -6.05 8.38 -11.29
C ALA A 300 -7.35 8.80 -10.60
N ASN A 301 -7.31 9.15 -9.33
CA ASN A 301 -8.47 9.46 -8.50
C ASN A 301 -9.58 8.38 -8.59
N ASP A 302 -9.23 7.12 -8.74
CA ASP A 302 -10.16 5.98 -8.74
C ASP A 302 -10.30 5.40 -7.33
N ALA A 303 -11.25 5.95 -6.56
CA ALA A 303 -11.46 5.55 -5.17
C ALA A 303 -11.86 4.07 -5.03
N ALA A 304 -12.66 3.53 -5.96
CA ALA A 304 -13.09 2.13 -5.88
C ALA A 304 -11.93 1.18 -6.13
N ALA A 305 -11.09 1.43 -7.14
CA ALA A 305 -9.91 0.60 -7.38
C ALA A 305 -8.94 0.65 -6.19
N SER A 306 -8.67 1.85 -5.64
CA SER A 306 -7.84 2.00 -4.44
C SER A 306 -8.39 1.21 -3.25
N ILE A 307 -9.70 1.29 -2.99
CA ILE A 307 -10.37 0.54 -1.92
C ILE A 307 -10.16 -0.97 -2.09
N HIS A 308 -10.37 -1.50 -3.30
CA HIS A 308 -10.22 -2.93 -3.56
C HIS A 308 -8.78 -3.42 -3.39
N ASP A 309 -7.78 -2.63 -3.80
CA ASP A 309 -6.37 -2.97 -3.59
C ASP A 309 -5.95 -2.87 -2.12
N VAL A 310 -6.51 -1.94 -1.32
CA VAL A 310 -6.35 -1.93 0.15
C VAL A 310 -6.97 -3.18 0.80
N LEU A 311 -8.13 -3.63 0.33
CA LEU A 311 -8.76 -4.85 0.81
C LEU A 311 -7.93 -6.10 0.46
N GLU A 312 -7.36 -6.15 -0.75
CA GLU A 312 -6.46 -7.26 -1.14
C GLU A 312 -5.16 -7.22 -0.35
N MET A 313 -4.58 -6.05 -0.08
CA MET A 313 -3.46 -5.93 0.84
C MET A 313 -3.80 -6.46 2.24
N SER A 314 -5.00 -6.19 2.74
CA SER A 314 -5.47 -6.74 4.01
C SER A 314 -5.53 -8.28 3.98
N ASN A 315 -5.95 -8.89 2.86
CA ASN A 315 -5.93 -10.35 2.69
C ASN A 315 -4.48 -10.89 2.69
N ALA A 316 -3.55 -10.20 2.05
CA ALA A 316 -2.14 -10.56 2.04
C ALA A 316 -1.52 -10.47 3.45
N VAL A 317 -1.84 -9.42 4.21
CA VAL A 317 -1.44 -9.30 5.62
C VAL A 317 -2.03 -10.43 6.47
N GLN A 318 -3.27 -10.86 6.19
CA GLN A 318 -3.87 -12.00 6.90
C GLN A 318 -3.03 -13.27 6.76
N ALA A 319 -2.41 -13.53 5.60
CA ALA A 319 -1.50 -14.67 5.44
C ALA A 319 -0.26 -14.58 6.38
N ALA A 320 0.25 -13.38 6.61
CA ALA A 320 1.33 -13.17 7.59
C ALA A 320 0.82 -13.31 9.04
N VAL A 321 -0.41 -12.89 9.33
CA VAL A 321 -1.06 -13.10 10.65
C VAL A 321 -1.26 -14.59 10.92
N ASP A 322 -1.67 -15.36 9.92
CA ASP A 322 -1.82 -16.82 10.05
C ASP A 322 -0.46 -17.50 10.36
N PHE A 323 0.61 -17.04 9.69
CA PHE A 323 1.97 -17.47 9.99
C PHE A 323 2.41 -17.04 11.41
N TYR A 324 2.12 -15.80 11.81
CA TYR A 324 2.37 -15.32 13.17
C TYR A 324 1.69 -16.19 14.23
N ASN A 325 0.46 -16.60 14.01
CA ASN A 325 -0.28 -17.46 14.96
C ASN A 325 0.41 -18.82 15.18
N ALA A 326 1.16 -19.30 14.18
CA ALA A 326 1.99 -20.50 14.32
C ALA A 326 3.37 -20.20 14.96
N HIS A 327 3.88 -18.98 14.85
CA HIS A 327 5.21 -18.54 15.28
C HIS A 327 5.21 -17.24 16.08
N PRO A 328 4.36 -17.09 17.13
CA PRO A 328 4.10 -15.80 17.78
C PRO A 328 5.31 -15.19 18.50
N ASN A 329 6.25 -16.03 18.91
CA ASN A 329 7.45 -15.61 19.65
C ASN A 329 8.67 -15.32 18.76
N GLU A 330 8.52 -15.41 17.43
CA GLU A 330 9.63 -15.28 16.48
C GLU A 330 9.28 -14.35 15.30
N THR A 331 8.04 -13.87 15.22
CA THR A 331 7.53 -13.10 14.07
C THR A 331 7.28 -11.64 14.43
N LEU A 332 7.65 -10.75 13.53
CA LEU A 332 7.30 -9.32 13.53
C LEU A 332 6.59 -9.00 12.21
N ILE A 333 5.42 -8.36 12.30
CA ILE A 333 4.66 -7.87 11.15
C ILE A 333 4.57 -6.34 11.25
N LEU A 334 4.99 -5.66 10.22
CA LEU A 334 4.86 -4.22 10.05
C LEU A 334 4.02 -3.94 8.80
N VAL A 335 3.04 -3.03 8.92
CA VAL A 335 2.20 -2.58 7.81
C VAL A 335 2.21 -1.07 7.80
N THR A 336 2.68 -0.47 6.72
CA THR A 336 2.79 0.99 6.57
C THR A 336 2.50 1.42 5.14
N ALA A 337 2.60 2.71 4.88
CA ALA A 337 2.72 3.29 3.56
C ALA A 337 4.05 4.02 3.45
N ASP A 338 4.46 4.29 2.24
CA ASP A 338 5.63 5.13 1.95
C ASP A 338 5.27 6.62 1.89
N HIS A 339 4.10 6.98 1.37
CA HIS A 339 3.46 8.31 1.37
C HIS A 339 1.94 8.19 1.23
N GLU A 340 1.23 9.32 1.18
CA GLU A 340 -0.17 9.40 0.76
C GLU A 340 -0.24 9.92 -0.69
N THR A 341 -1.21 9.44 -1.46
CA THR A 341 -1.45 9.83 -2.86
C THR A 341 -2.88 10.26 -3.09
N GLY A 342 -3.04 11.31 -3.90
CA GLY A 342 -4.33 11.81 -4.36
C GLY A 342 -4.99 12.81 -3.43
N GLY A 343 -4.57 12.91 -2.18
CA GLY A 343 -5.22 13.74 -1.17
C GLY A 343 -6.68 13.35 -0.98
N LEU A 344 -6.94 12.03 -0.83
CA LEU A 344 -8.27 11.46 -0.70
C LEU A 344 -8.98 12.01 0.53
N ALA A 345 -10.22 12.46 0.34
CA ALA A 345 -11.11 12.87 1.41
C ALA A 345 -12.40 12.03 1.41
N ILE A 346 -12.81 11.60 2.59
CA ILE A 346 -14.14 11.04 2.83
C ILE A 346 -15.02 12.21 3.26
N GLY A 347 -15.86 12.66 2.37
CA GLY A 347 -16.66 13.89 2.45
C GLY A 347 -16.55 14.70 1.17
N TYR A 348 -17.68 15.16 0.63
CA TYR A 348 -17.71 15.96 -0.58
C TYR A 348 -18.66 17.15 -0.43
N LYS A 349 -18.25 18.28 -1.01
CA LYS A 349 -18.95 19.58 -0.86
C LYS A 349 -20.45 19.56 -1.20
N THR A 350 -20.91 18.70 -2.12
CA THR A 350 -22.32 18.64 -2.50
C THR A 350 -23.13 17.61 -1.75
N THR A 351 -22.47 16.69 -1.03
CA THR A 351 -23.15 15.71 -0.16
C THR A 351 -23.24 16.17 1.30
N ASN A 352 -22.65 17.32 1.64
CA ASN A 352 -22.57 17.87 3.00
C ASN A 352 -21.97 16.86 4.00
N TYR A 353 -22.78 16.30 4.90
CA TYR A 353 -22.37 15.34 5.91
C TYR A 353 -22.68 13.89 5.52
N ASP A 354 -23.29 13.68 4.35
CA ASP A 354 -23.69 12.35 3.91
C ASP A 354 -22.62 11.67 3.05
N THR A 355 -22.52 10.37 3.19
CA THR A 355 -21.75 9.47 2.33
C THR A 355 -22.63 8.35 1.81
N PHE A 356 -22.36 7.89 0.59
CA PHE A 356 -23.14 6.86 -0.09
C PHE A 356 -22.20 5.79 -0.68
N LEU A 357 -21.36 5.20 0.18
CA LEU A 357 -20.28 4.31 -0.25
C LEU A 357 -20.77 3.08 -1.02
N THR A 358 -22.02 2.65 -0.81
CA THR A 358 -22.64 1.59 -1.61
C THR A 358 -22.74 1.93 -3.10
N ASN A 359 -22.67 3.21 -3.49
CA ASN A 359 -22.63 3.59 -4.90
C ASN A 359 -21.40 3.01 -5.61
N LEU A 360 -20.26 2.90 -4.91
CA LEU A 360 -19.03 2.34 -5.45
C LEU A 360 -19.16 0.84 -5.82
N THR A 361 -20.15 0.12 -5.29
CA THR A 361 -20.42 -1.27 -5.69
C THR A 361 -20.88 -1.40 -7.15
N HIS A 362 -21.31 -0.30 -7.75
CA HIS A 362 -21.70 -0.22 -9.15
C HIS A 362 -20.51 -0.05 -10.10
N GLN A 363 -19.35 0.36 -9.61
CA GLN A 363 -18.11 0.33 -10.38
C GLN A 363 -17.61 -1.11 -10.49
N LYS A 364 -17.53 -1.62 -11.73
CA LYS A 364 -17.22 -3.04 -12.02
C LYS A 364 -15.80 -3.23 -12.54
N MET A 365 -15.08 -2.15 -12.79
CA MET A 365 -13.71 -2.17 -13.31
C MET A 365 -12.98 -0.89 -12.94
N SER A 366 -11.64 -0.96 -12.93
CA SER A 366 -10.79 0.21 -12.75
C SER A 366 -10.86 1.15 -13.95
N TYR A 367 -10.39 2.39 -13.74
CA TYR A 367 -10.22 3.35 -14.84
C TYR A 367 -9.35 2.78 -15.97
N ALA A 368 -8.27 2.05 -15.62
CA ALA A 368 -7.32 1.51 -16.60
C ALA A 368 -7.95 0.44 -17.49
N LYS A 369 -8.75 -0.44 -16.90
CA LYS A 369 -9.51 -1.43 -17.65
C LYS A 369 -10.61 -0.77 -18.49
N PHE A 370 -11.28 0.25 -17.97
CA PHE A 370 -12.25 1.03 -18.73
C PHE A 370 -11.60 1.72 -19.95
N ASP A 371 -10.42 2.29 -19.76
CA ASP A 371 -9.63 2.86 -20.86
C ASP A 371 -9.34 1.83 -21.94
N THR A 372 -8.88 0.65 -21.56
CA THR A 372 -8.47 -0.41 -22.48
C THR A 372 -9.66 -1.04 -23.20
N ASP A 373 -10.69 -1.40 -22.47
CA ASP A 373 -11.82 -2.19 -23.00
C ASP A 373 -12.83 -1.33 -23.77
N TYR A 374 -12.94 -0.03 -23.44
CA TYR A 374 -13.98 0.84 -23.98
C TYR A 374 -13.42 2.11 -24.63
N VAL A 375 -12.65 2.93 -23.89
CA VAL A 375 -12.34 4.30 -24.34
C VAL A 375 -11.46 4.31 -25.59
N GLN A 376 -10.54 3.35 -25.74
CA GLN A 376 -9.76 3.21 -26.96
C GLN A 376 -10.65 2.99 -28.19
N ASN A 377 -11.72 2.20 -28.05
CA ASN A 377 -12.70 1.97 -29.10
C ASN A 377 -13.51 3.22 -29.42
N TYR A 378 -13.84 4.04 -28.39
CA TYR A 378 -14.55 5.31 -28.61
C TYR A 378 -13.71 6.27 -29.44
N ILE A 379 -12.41 6.37 -29.11
CA ILE A 379 -11.45 7.22 -29.85
C ILE A 379 -11.33 6.76 -31.30
N ALA A 380 -11.14 5.46 -31.51
CA ALA A 380 -10.94 4.85 -32.83
C ALA A 380 -12.17 4.99 -33.73
N ASN A 381 -13.36 4.77 -33.18
CA ASN A 381 -14.62 4.70 -33.94
C ASN A 381 -15.42 5.99 -33.88
N LYS A 382 -15.00 7.01 -33.11
CA LYS A 382 -15.75 8.24 -32.82
C LYS A 382 -17.18 7.91 -32.37
N THR A 383 -17.29 6.99 -31.41
CA THR A 383 -18.57 6.50 -30.88
C THR A 383 -19.43 7.67 -30.41
N PRO A 384 -20.74 7.70 -30.65
CA PRO A 384 -21.61 8.74 -30.10
C PRO A 384 -21.59 8.74 -28.56
N PHE A 385 -21.64 9.92 -27.92
CA PHE A 385 -21.63 10.08 -26.46
C PHE A 385 -22.72 9.25 -25.77
N GLU A 386 -23.95 9.26 -26.32
CA GLU A 386 -25.07 8.52 -25.75
C GLU A 386 -24.82 7.00 -25.74
N THR A 387 -24.10 6.48 -26.75
CA THR A 387 -23.68 5.06 -26.77
C THR A 387 -22.61 4.78 -25.72
N ALA A 388 -21.58 5.67 -25.62
CA ALA A 388 -20.56 5.54 -24.57
C ALA A 388 -21.17 5.58 -23.16
N MET A 389 -22.21 6.39 -22.94
CA MET A 389 -22.90 6.47 -21.65
C MET A 389 -23.68 5.21 -21.29
N GLN A 390 -24.10 4.37 -22.25
CA GLN A 390 -24.67 3.05 -21.93
C GLN A 390 -23.61 2.11 -21.34
N ASP A 391 -22.38 2.16 -21.86
CA ASP A 391 -21.26 1.39 -21.30
C ASP A 391 -20.86 1.94 -19.90
N VAL A 392 -20.82 3.26 -19.73
CA VAL A 392 -20.60 3.89 -18.42
C VAL A 392 -21.67 3.46 -17.42
N LYS A 393 -22.93 3.41 -17.83
CA LYS A 393 -24.02 2.92 -16.98
C LYS A 393 -23.81 1.44 -16.59
N ALA A 394 -23.44 0.61 -17.55
CA ALA A 394 -23.20 -0.82 -17.29
C ALA A 394 -21.98 -1.02 -16.35
N ALA A 395 -20.90 -0.24 -16.53
CA ALA A 395 -19.65 -0.39 -15.80
C ALA A 395 -19.59 0.39 -14.46
N PHE A 396 -20.31 1.52 -14.33
CA PHE A 396 -20.26 2.41 -13.17
C PHE A 396 -21.64 2.75 -12.58
N GLY A 397 -22.74 2.33 -13.19
CA GLY A 397 -24.11 2.62 -12.73
C GLY A 397 -24.58 4.05 -12.99
N LEU A 398 -23.76 4.93 -13.52
CA LEU A 398 -24.10 6.34 -13.79
C LEU A 398 -25.15 6.42 -14.90
N THR A 399 -26.34 6.90 -14.57
CA THR A 399 -27.53 6.81 -15.41
C THR A 399 -27.96 8.18 -15.94
N LEU A 400 -28.18 8.30 -17.24
CA LEU A 400 -28.67 9.53 -17.86
C LEU A 400 -30.13 9.83 -17.47
N PRO A 401 -30.54 11.10 -17.33
CA PRO A 401 -31.93 11.47 -17.08
C PRO A 401 -32.90 11.03 -18.20
N THR A 402 -32.38 10.77 -19.40
CA THR A 402 -33.13 10.32 -20.56
C THR A 402 -33.28 8.81 -20.66
N ASP A 403 -32.61 8.05 -19.79
CA ASP A 403 -32.70 6.59 -19.80
C ASP A 403 -34.08 6.12 -19.33
N PRO A 404 -34.63 5.03 -19.90
CA PRO A 404 -35.97 4.53 -19.55
C PRO A 404 -36.13 4.17 -18.06
N ASP A 405 -35.05 3.79 -17.39
CA ASP A 405 -35.02 3.38 -15.98
C ASP A 405 -34.42 4.44 -15.05
N ALA A 406 -34.27 5.70 -15.51
CA ALA A 406 -33.72 6.81 -14.74
C ALA A 406 -34.36 6.97 -13.34
N ALA A 407 -35.67 6.71 -13.23
CA ALA A 407 -36.41 6.77 -11.97
C ALA A 407 -35.88 5.78 -10.91
N ASN A 408 -35.18 4.72 -11.31
CA ASN A 408 -34.65 3.68 -10.44
C ASN A 408 -33.16 3.88 -10.08
N ALA A 409 -32.50 4.85 -10.69
CA ALA A 409 -31.06 5.06 -10.54
C ALA A 409 -30.64 5.65 -9.17
N GLY A 410 -31.59 6.14 -8.37
CA GLY A 410 -31.31 6.69 -7.04
C GLY A 410 -30.26 7.80 -7.08
N LYS A 411 -29.21 7.66 -6.29
CA LYS A 411 -28.11 8.65 -6.23
C LYS A 411 -27.20 8.62 -7.47
N LEU A 412 -27.25 7.54 -8.27
CA LEU A 412 -26.45 7.45 -9.51
C LEU A 412 -27.13 8.11 -10.72
N LEU A 413 -28.34 8.67 -10.55
CA LEU A 413 -28.96 9.53 -11.56
C LEU A 413 -28.10 10.79 -11.76
N LEU A 414 -27.69 11.04 -13.00
CA LEU A 414 -26.89 12.21 -13.34
C LEU A 414 -27.79 13.47 -13.37
N THR A 415 -27.24 14.58 -12.87
CA THR A 415 -27.81 15.92 -13.07
C THR A 415 -27.40 16.44 -14.45
N ASP A 416 -28.11 17.45 -14.96
CA ASP A 416 -27.77 18.10 -16.24
C ASP A 416 -26.32 18.65 -16.23
N TYR A 417 -25.87 19.16 -15.09
CA TYR A 417 -24.50 19.65 -14.91
C TYR A 417 -23.46 18.52 -15.05
N GLU A 418 -23.68 17.36 -14.42
CA GLU A 418 -22.80 16.20 -14.51
C GLU A 418 -22.77 15.63 -15.93
N VAL A 419 -23.94 15.56 -16.60
CA VAL A 419 -24.02 15.15 -18.02
C VAL A 419 -23.20 16.09 -18.90
N GLN A 420 -23.29 17.41 -18.68
CA GLN A 420 -22.51 18.37 -19.45
C GLN A 420 -21.02 18.25 -19.22
N ASN A 421 -20.58 18.00 -17.96
CA ASN A 421 -19.16 17.78 -17.65
C ASN A 421 -18.64 16.50 -18.32
N LEU A 422 -19.38 15.40 -18.23
CA LEU A 422 -19.03 14.12 -18.88
C LEU A 422 -18.96 14.29 -20.41
N ARG A 423 -19.90 15.02 -21.03
CA ARG A 423 -19.91 15.29 -22.46
C ARG A 423 -18.67 16.13 -22.87
N THR A 424 -18.35 17.17 -22.12
CA THR A 424 -17.18 18.01 -22.37
C THR A 424 -15.88 17.19 -22.29
N ALA A 425 -15.75 16.36 -21.27
CA ALA A 425 -14.61 15.47 -21.12
C ALA A 425 -14.53 14.41 -22.25
N TYR A 426 -15.67 13.87 -22.66
CA TYR A 426 -15.76 12.94 -23.78
C TYR A 426 -15.31 13.56 -25.10
N GLU A 427 -15.86 14.73 -25.45
CA GLU A 427 -15.48 15.47 -26.65
C GLU A 427 -13.98 15.83 -26.63
N ARG A 428 -13.47 16.19 -25.44
CA ARG A 428 -12.04 16.45 -25.26
C ARG A 428 -11.21 15.18 -25.48
N THR A 429 -11.65 14.03 -25.00
CA THR A 429 -11.00 12.73 -25.24
C THR A 429 -10.89 12.42 -26.73
N LEU A 430 -11.97 12.63 -27.49
CA LEU A 430 -11.94 12.41 -28.96
C LEU A 430 -10.98 13.35 -29.70
N GLN A 431 -10.69 14.54 -29.14
CA GLN A 431 -9.76 15.51 -29.72
C GLN A 431 -8.29 15.18 -29.42
N VAL A 432 -7.98 14.80 -28.18
CA VAL A 432 -6.58 14.57 -27.73
C VAL A 432 -6.10 13.13 -27.95
N GLY A 433 -7.02 12.17 -27.98
CA GLY A 433 -6.70 10.75 -28.07
C GLY A 433 -6.12 10.21 -26.76
N SER A 434 -5.51 9.03 -26.84
CA SER A 434 -4.90 8.33 -25.68
C SER A 434 -3.53 8.87 -25.27
N SER A 435 -2.86 9.67 -26.12
CA SER A 435 -1.52 10.25 -25.83
C SER A 435 -1.62 11.76 -25.55
N SER A 436 -2.12 12.09 -24.37
CA SER A 436 -2.67 13.41 -24.11
C SER A 436 -1.69 14.48 -23.64
N GLN A 437 -0.59 14.16 -22.96
CA GLN A 437 0.26 15.13 -22.24
C GLN A 437 0.70 16.34 -23.07
N SER A 438 1.13 16.14 -24.31
CA SER A 438 1.60 17.25 -25.16
C SER A 438 0.49 18.13 -25.76
N LYS A 439 -0.76 17.71 -25.63
CA LYS A 439 -1.93 18.37 -26.22
C LYS A 439 -2.89 18.95 -25.16
N MET A 440 -2.60 18.75 -23.87
CA MET A 440 -3.42 19.26 -22.77
C MET A 440 -3.16 20.74 -22.51
N SER A 441 -4.23 21.47 -22.33
CA SER A 441 -4.20 22.83 -21.78
C SER A 441 -3.96 22.80 -20.26
N GLN A 442 -3.64 23.96 -19.66
CA GLN A 442 -3.56 24.08 -18.20
C GLN A 442 -4.89 23.68 -17.53
N GLN A 443 -6.01 24.01 -18.13
CA GLN A 443 -7.34 23.64 -17.63
C GLN A 443 -7.56 22.13 -17.69
N ASP A 444 -7.15 21.46 -18.79
CA ASP A 444 -7.26 20.00 -18.89
C ASP A 444 -6.39 19.32 -17.81
N TYR A 445 -5.18 19.84 -17.59
CA TYR A 445 -4.29 19.32 -16.58
C TYR A 445 -4.88 19.44 -15.16
N GLU A 446 -5.52 20.55 -14.85
CA GLU A 446 -6.21 20.75 -13.57
C GLU A 446 -7.41 19.81 -13.41
N LEU A 447 -8.18 19.59 -14.49
CA LEU A 447 -9.39 18.78 -14.45
C LEU A 447 -9.13 17.27 -14.54
N TYR A 448 -8.09 16.85 -15.28
CA TYR A 448 -7.89 15.45 -15.66
C TYR A 448 -6.47 14.93 -15.42
N GLY A 449 -5.57 15.74 -14.88
CA GLY A 449 -4.15 15.37 -14.72
C GLY A 449 -3.50 15.07 -16.07
N THR A 450 -2.80 13.95 -16.14
CA THR A 450 -2.20 13.42 -17.38
C THR A 450 -2.98 12.25 -17.96
N TYR A 451 -4.18 12.00 -17.48
CA TYR A 451 -5.04 10.87 -17.80
C TYR A 451 -6.01 11.18 -18.94
N ILE A 452 -6.75 10.19 -19.38
CA ILE A 452 -7.80 10.37 -20.40
C ILE A 452 -8.97 11.15 -19.77
N PRO A 453 -9.36 12.30 -20.34
CA PRO A 453 -10.37 13.18 -19.74
C PRO A 453 -11.68 12.49 -19.38
N PHE A 454 -12.21 11.64 -20.26
CA PHE A 454 -13.49 10.99 -20.03
C PHE A 454 -13.45 10.02 -18.85
N SER A 455 -12.41 9.19 -18.74
CA SER A 455 -12.26 8.24 -17.63
C SER A 455 -12.14 8.97 -16.29
N MET A 456 -11.36 10.06 -16.26
CA MET A 456 -11.28 10.88 -15.04
C MET A 456 -12.61 11.52 -14.67
N ALA A 457 -13.34 12.05 -15.63
CA ALA A 457 -14.67 12.63 -15.37
C ALA A 457 -15.66 11.58 -14.84
N VAL A 458 -15.58 10.34 -15.34
CA VAL A 458 -16.40 9.23 -14.83
C VAL A 458 -16.01 8.87 -13.39
N CYS A 459 -14.70 8.69 -13.09
CA CYS A 459 -14.22 8.42 -11.73
C CYS A 459 -14.60 9.53 -10.75
N HIS A 460 -14.37 10.79 -11.12
CA HIS A 460 -14.77 11.93 -10.28
C HIS A 460 -16.28 11.92 -10.02
N THR A 461 -17.09 11.64 -11.04
CA THR A 461 -18.55 11.68 -10.89
C THR A 461 -19.02 10.60 -9.90
N ILE A 462 -18.53 9.36 -10.01
CA ILE A 462 -18.94 8.30 -9.06
C ILE A 462 -18.41 8.56 -7.65
N ASN A 463 -17.17 9.06 -7.50
CA ASN A 463 -16.63 9.48 -6.21
C ASN A 463 -17.49 10.53 -5.55
N HIS A 464 -17.82 11.63 -6.27
CA HIS A 464 -18.65 12.72 -5.76
C HIS A 464 -20.04 12.24 -5.34
N LYS A 465 -20.66 11.36 -6.14
CA LYS A 465 -21.95 10.72 -5.78
C LYS A 465 -21.83 9.79 -4.58
N SER A 466 -20.64 9.31 -4.28
CA SER A 466 -20.35 8.47 -3.11
C SER A 466 -19.97 9.28 -1.87
N GLY A 467 -19.79 10.61 -2.02
CA GLY A 467 -19.36 11.49 -0.94
C GLY A 467 -17.85 11.44 -0.69
N MET A 468 -17.07 11.28 -1.74
CA MET A 468 -15.60 11.25 -1.70
C MET A 468 -15.03 12.20 -2.76
N ASP A 469 -13.82 12.69 -2.52
CA ASP A 469 -13.10 13.54 -3.48
C ASP A 469 -11.58 13.39 -3.30
N HIS A 470 -10.84 13.86 -4.31
CA HIS A 470 -9.38 13.93 -4.31
C HIS A 470 -8.94 15.38 -4.57
N THR A 471 -7.79 15.76 -4.04
CA THR A 471 -7.28 17.13 -4.18
C THR A 471 -6.15 17.27 -5.19
N THR A 472 -5.54 16.14 -5.61
CA THR A 472 -4.39 16.13 -6.51
C THR A 472 -4.32 14.83 -7.29
N TYR A 473 -3.53 14.83 -8.37
CA TYR A 473 -3.10 13.63 -9.10
C TYR A 473 -1.68 13.20 -8.70
N ALA A 474 -1.17 13.71 -7.61
CA ALA A 474 0.18 13.45 -7.12
C ALA A 474 0.15 13.09 -5.64
N HIS A 475 1.32 13.00 -5.03
CA HIS A 475 1.46 12.70 -3.61
C HIS A 475 1.16 13.92 -2.75
N THR A 476 0.88 13.70 -1.47
CA THR A 476 0.72 14.75 -0.47
C THR A 476 1.74 14.62 0.67
N GLY A 477 1.83 15.65 1.49
CA GLY A 477 2.65 15.66 2.70
C GLY A 477 1.94 15.12 3.94
N ALA A 478 0.86 14.36 3.78
CA ALA A 478 0.15 13.76 4.89
C ALA A 478 1.00 12.68 5.57
N MET A 479 0.92 12.61 6.90
CA MET A 479 1.54 11.51 7.64
C MET A 479 0.82 10.20 7.34
N VAL A 480 1.57 9.10 7.37
CA VAL A 480 1.02 7.76 7.22
C VAL A 480 1.07 6.98 8.54
N ASN A 481 0.25 5.95 8.68
CA ASN A 481 0.30 5.08 9.85
C ASN A 481 1.26 3.91 9.62
N LEU A 482 1.87 3.45 10.73
CA LEU A 482 2.55 2.17 10.80
C LEU A 482 1.88 1.32 11.88
N TYR A 483 1.39 0.16 11.49
CA TYR A 483 0.79 -0.83 12.37
C TYR A 483 1.80 -1.96 12.62
N ALA A 484 1.97 -2.36 13.87
CA ALA A 484 2.96 -3.36 14.24
C ALA A 484 2.39 -4.43 15.17
N MET A 485 2.75 -5.69 14.93
CA MET A 485 2.39 -6.84 15.76
C MET A 485 3.55 -7.83 15.86
N GLY A 486 3.74 -8.42 17.05
CA GLY A 486 4.74 -9.46 17.29
C GLY A 486 5.98 -8.97 18.02
N VAL A 487 7.08 -9.66 17.82
CA VAL A 487 8.33 -9.46 18.59
C VAL A 487 8.92 -8.07 18.32
N GLY A 488 8.99 -7.22 19.35
CA GLY A 488 9.54 -5.86 19.26
C GLY A 488 8.61 -4.83 18.64
N ALA A 489 7.33 -5.19 18.43
CA ALA A 489 6.33 -4.30 17.82
C ALA A 489 6.09 -3.01 18.60
N GLU A 490 6.27 -3.03 19.94
CA GLU A 490 6.14 -1.87 20.83
C GLU A 490 7.07 -0.70 20.47
N LYS A 491 8.20 -0.98 19.82
CA LYS A 491 9.15 0.04 19.37
C LYS A 491 8.59 0.93 18.24
N PHE A 492 7.56 0.47 17.54
CA PHE A 492 7.00 1.15 16.38
C PHE A 492 5.82 2.08 16.72
N GLY A 493 5.49 2.26 18.01
CA GLY A 493 4.53 3.26 18.45
C GLY A 493 5.11 4.68 18.46
N GLY A 494 4.21 5.69 18.52
CA GLY A 494 4.59 7.10 18.62
C GLY A 494 4.63 7.83 17.27
N VAL A 495 5.27 9.00 17.25
CA VAL A 495 5.39 9.86 16.07
C VAL A 495 6.86 10.00 15.71
N TYR A 496 7.24 9.68 14.49
CA TYR A 496 8.63 9.66 14.06
C TYR A 496 8.78 9.79 12.54
N ASP A 497 10.00 9.94 12.09
CA ASP A 497 10.36 9.99 10.67
C ASP A 497 10.47 8.59 10.07
N ASN A 498 10.18 8.42 8.77
CA ASN A 498 10.22 7.12 8.11
C ASN A 498 11.61 6.44 8.12
N THR A 499 12.69 7.20 8.30
CA THR A 499 14.04 6.64 8.50
C THR A 499 14.16 5.79 9.76
N GLU A 500 13.35 6.10 10.79
CA GLU A 500 13.37 5.35 12.04
C GLU A 500 12.88 3.89 11.88
N VAL A 501 12.15 3.57 10.82
CA VAL A 501 11.75 2.17 10.54
C VAL A 501 12.99 1.30 10.37
N PHE A 502 13.95 1.75 9.58
CA PHE A 502 15.25 1.07 9.44
C PHE A 502 15.99 0.95 10.78
N HIS A 503 16.13 2.06 11.52
CA HIS A 503 16.91 2.08 12.75
C HIS A 503 16.32 1.14 13.81
N LYS A 504 15.01 1.11 13.95
CA LYS A 504 14.30 0.20 14.85
C LYS A 504 14.48 -1.27 14.44
N LEU A 505 14.38 -1.59 13.14
CA LEU A 505 14.65 -2.92 12.61
C LEU A 505 16.11 -3.35 12.82
N ALA A 506 17.07 -2.45 12.55
CA ALA A 506 18.50 -2.72 12.74
C ALA A 506 18.82 -2.99 14.22
N GLU A 507 18.26 -2.19 15.14
CA GLU A 507 18.39 -2.41 16.59
C GLU A 507 17.83 -3.78 17.01
N LEU A 508 16.56 -4.08 16.62
CA LEU A 508 15.90 -5.35 16.98
C LEU A 508 16.66 -6.57 16.46
N THR A 509 17.20 -6.49 15.28
CA THR A 509 17.93 -7.61 14.65
C THR A 509 19.43 -7.60 14.96
N SER A 510 19.93 -6.50 15.52
CA SER A 510 21.36 -6.24 15.79
C SER A 510 22.22 -6.41 14.52
N VAL A 511 21.78 -5.83 13.41
CA VAL A 511 22.60 -5.59 12.21
C VAL A 511 23.25 -4.21 12.29
N GLN A 512 24.44 -4.04 11.65
CA GLN A 512 25.25 -2.82 11.71
C GLN A 512 25.41 -2.19 10.34
#